data_ddae61ec2e3c1b29af5d9184c8ef9e4b
#
_entry.id   ddae61ec2e3c1b29af5d9184c8ef9e4b
#
_cell.length_a   1.000
_cell.length_b   1.000
_cell.length_c   1.000
_cell.angle_alpha   90.00
_cell.angle_beta   90.00
_cell.angle_gamma   90.00
#
_symmetry.space_group_name_H-M   'P 1'
#
loop_
_entity.id
_entity.type
_entity.pdbx_description
1 polymer ?
#
loop_
_entity_poly.entity_id
_entity_poly.type
_entity_poly.pdbx_seq_one_letter_code
_entity_poly.pdbx_strand_id
1 'polypeptide(L)'
;MRTISLILSSFFFFSATLFCQQNEPIIDVHLHAYNLWQTQSDTAWYPAKFNRPATSEKLMQQSFDMMNKYHIVKAIVSGDIKMIQKWQANDSGRLLPGYETWEPFTPEHIARLRQKIKSGEVKVLAEIVTQYEGIGASDSALEPLYALAEENDIPVGIHVGPGPSGIAFRTKYRSRLSSPLLLEEALVRHPKLRVYVMHAGWPMLDDMVAMLYAYPNLYVDIAVIDWYIPKAEFYFYLKRLIDAGFSNRIMFGSDQMQWPQSISAAIETIQSAGFLTKQQKRDIFYNNAARFFRLDTQK
;
A
#
# COMPACT_ATOMS: atom_id res chain seq x y z
N MET A 1 21.03 -49.43 -62.77
CA MET A 1 21.59 -48.67 -61.61
C MET A 1 20.47 -47.80 -61.03
N ARG A 2 19.97 -48.15 -59.86
CA ARG A 2 18.91 -47.40 -59.16
C ARG A 2 19.55 -46.63 -58.04
N THR A 3 19.51 -45.33 -58.13
CA THR A 3 20.03 -44.42 -57.10
C THR A 3 18.97 -44.22 -56.00
N ILE A 4 19.33 -44.62 -54.77
CA ILE A 4 18.47 -44.46 -53.58
C ILE A 4 18.89 -43.07 -52.96
N SER A 5 17.96 -42.12 -52.96
CA SER A 5 18.17 -40.86 -52.24
C SER A 5 17.69 -41.03 -50.77
N LEU A 6 18.61 -40.94 -49.83
CA LEU A 6 18.34 -40.87 -48.42
C LEU A 6 17.87 -39.43 -48.06
N ILE A 7 16.66 -39.27 -47.62
CA ILE A 7 16.14 -38.04 -47.01
C ILE A 7 16.42 -38.12 -45.51
N LEU A 8 17.40 -37.29 -45.04
CA LEU A 8 17.65 -37.09 -43.60
C LEU A 8 16.62 -36.09 -43.08
N SER A 9 15.63 -36.55 -42.32
CA SER A 9 14.73 -35.70 -41.58
C SER A 9 15.38 -35.28 -40.24
N SER A 10 15.81 -34.03 -40.16
CA SER A 10 16.30 -33.44 -38.92
C SER A 10 15.12 -33.08 -38.03
N PHE A 11 14.86 -33.86 -37.01
CA PHE A 11 13.93 -33.49 -35.93
C PHE A 11 14.59 -32.46 -35.04
N PHE A 12 14.18 -31.19 -35.13
CA PHE A 12 14.48 -30.14 -34.15
C PHE A 12 13.60 -30.38 -32.93
N PHE A 13 14.17 -30.95 -31.87
CA PHE A 13 13.55 -30.93 -30.55
C PHE A 13 13.59 -29.50 -30.01
N PHE A 14 12.47 -28.79 -30.10
CA PHE A 14 12.23 -27.58 -29.32
C PHE A 14 12.00 -28.00 -27.88
N SER A 15 13.05 -27.99 -27.05
CA SER A 15 12.90 -28.07 -25.60
C SER A 15 12.22 -26.78 -25.14
N ALA A 16 10.90 -26.81 -25.00
CA ALA A 16 10.16 -25.79 -24.25
C ALA A 16 10.58 -25.92 -22.78
N THR A 17 11.59 -25.15 -22.36
CA THR A 17 11.85 -24.91 -20.95
C THR A 17 10.64 -24.15 -20.42
N LEU A 18 9.71 -24.89 -19.82
CA LEU A 18 8.74 -24.32 -18.90
C LEU A 18 9.54 -23.68 -17.77
N PHE A 19 9.87 -22.40 -17.93
CA PHE A 19 10.22 -21.55 -16.81
C PHE A 19 8.96 -21.50 -15.95
N CYS A 20 8.92 -22.35 -14.91
CA CYS A 20 8.09 -22.10 -13.76
C CYS A 20 8.55 -20.75 -13.22
N GLN A 21 7.84 -19.70 -13.60
CA GLN A 21 8.07 -18.36 -13.09
C GLN A 21 7.65 -18.45 -11.62
N GLN A 22 8.60 -18.78 -10.74
CA GLN A 22 8.39 -18.64 -9.30
C GLN A 22 7.93 -17.20 -9.12
N ASN A 23 6.69 -17.02 -8.68
CA ASN A 23 6.18 -15.69 -8.36
C ASN A 23 7.12 -15.09 -7.31
N GLU A 24 7.85 -14.06 -7.70
CA GLU A 24 8.73 -13.34 -6.78
C GLU A 24 7.90 -12.83 -5.59
N PRO A 25 8.44 -12.85 -4.36
CA PRO A 25 7.68 -12.44 -3.18
C PRO A 25 7.29 -10.96 -3.26
N ILE A 26 6.09 -10.65 -2.78
CA ILE A 26 5.53 -9.30 -2.71
C ILE A 26 5.30 -8.92 -1.25
N ILE A 27 5.49 -7.65 -0.91
CA ILE A 27 5.06 -7.03 0.33
C ILE A 27 3.97 -6.03 -0.01
N ASP A 28 2.78 -6.20 0.57
CA ASP A 28 1.67 -5.27 0.45
C ASP A 28 1.66 -4.35 1.69
N VAL A 29 1.98 -3.07 1.51
CA VAL A 29 2.09 -2.14 2.64
C VAL A 29 0.77 -1.46 3.02
N HIS A 30 -0.32 -1.84 2.34
CA HIS A 30 -1.62 -1.21 2.52
C HIS A 30 -2.76 -2.22 2.29
N LEU A 31 -3.07 -2.98 3.31
CA LEU A 31 -4.14 -3.97 3.30
C LEU A 31 -5.12 -3.67 4.44
N HIS A 32 -6.42 -3.90 4.23
CA HIS A 32 -7.42 -3.65 5.26
C HIS A 32 -8.12 -4.90 5.74
N ALA A 33 -8.20 -5.07 7.07
CA ALA A 33 -9.05 -6.06 7.72
C ALA A 33 -10.34 -5.39 8.20
N TYR A 34 -11.27 -5.16 7.27
CA TYR A 34 -12.56 -4.55 7.56
C TYR A 34 -13.66 -5.59 7.78
N ASN A 35 -14.65 -5.22 8.59
CA ASN A 35 -15.98 -5.79 8.44
C ASN A 35 -16.60 -5.30 7.14
N LEU A 36 -17.51 -6.09 6.58
CA LEU A 36 -18.28 -5.60 5.43
C LEU A 36 -19.07 -4.35 5.82
N TRP A 37 -18.96 -3.32 4.98
CA TRP A 37 -19.78 -2.13 5.13
C TRP A 37 -21.25 -2.49 4.99
N GLN A 38 -22.06 -1.99 5.91
CA GLN A 38 -23.46 -2.42 6.03
C GLN A 38 -24.37 -1.86 4.94
N THR A 39 -23.98 -0.75 4.30
CA THR A 39 -24.82 -0.09 3.31
C THR A 39 -24.20 -0.13 1.91
N GLN A 40 -25.04 -0.30 0.88
CA GLN A 40 -24.63 -0.13 -0.51
C GLN A 40 -24.15 1.29 -0.81
N SER A 41 -24.66 2.29 -0.09
CA SER A 41 -24.24 3.69 -0.21
C SER A 41 -22.75 3.86 0.09
N ASP A 42 -22.19 3.04 0.98
CA ASP A 42 -20.76 3.10 1.34
C ASP A 42 -19.85 2.61 0.19
N THR A 43 -20.41 1.90 -0.78
CA THR A 43 -19.70 1.43 -1.97
C THR A 43 -19.97 2.28 -3.22
N ALA A 44 -20.92 3.23 -3.15
CA ALA A 44 -21.31 4.03 -4.29
C ALA A 44 -20.19 4.96 -4.81
N TRP A 45 -19.20 5.22 -3.98
CA TRP A 45 -18.05 6.07 -4.28
C TRP A 45 -16.99 5.40 -5.15
N TYR A 46 -16.97 4.06 -5.15
CA TYR A 46 -16.04 3.28 -5.94
C TYR A 46 -16.75 2.70 -7.15
N PRO A 47 -16.25 2.88 -8.37
CA PRO A 47 -16.83 2.25 -9.53
C PRO A 47 -16.87 0.73 -9.32
N ALA A 48 -18.02 0.14 -9.58
CA ALA A 48 -18.29 -1.29 -9.38
C ALA A 48 -17.50 -2.16 -10.40
N LYS A 49 -16.17 -2.06 -10.38
CA LYS A 49 -15.31 -2.95 -11.18
C LYS A 49 -15.25 -4.36 -10.60
N PHE A 50 -15.55 -4.50 -9.31
CA PHE A 50 -15.40 -5.76 -8.57
C PHE A 50 -16.63 -6.07 -7.74
N ASN A 51 -16.91 -7.38 -7.60
CA ASN A 51 -17.95 -7.85 -6.73
C ASN A 51 -17.47 -7.92 -5.29
N ARG A 52 -18.24 -7.34 -4.38
CA ARG A 52 -17.98 -7.43 -2.95
C ARG A 52 -18.36 -8.82 -2.44
N PRO A 53 -17.54 -9.47 -1.58
CA PRO A 53 -17.89 -10.71 -0.91
C PRO A 53 -19.19 -10.59 -0.09
N ALA A 54 -19.88 -11.71 0.14
CA ALA A 54 -21.16 -11.70 0.85
C ALA A 54 -21.04 -11.59 2.37
N THR A 55 -19.86 -11.93 2.95
CA THR A 55 -19.62 -11.88 4.39
C THR A 55 -18.19 -11.44 4.68
N SER A 56 -17.94 -10.93 5.89
CA SER A 56 -16.59 -10.54 6.34
C SER A 56 -15.62 -11.73 6.34
N GLU A 57 -16.10 -12.94 6.61
CA GLU A 57 -15.31 -14.18 6.52
C GLU A 57 -14.88 -14.45 5.08
N LYS A 58 -15.79 -14.29 4.12
CA LYS A 58 -15.47 -14.45 2.69
C LYS A 58 -14.53 -13.34 2.21
N LEU A 59 -14.67 -12.11 2.73
CA LEU A 59 -13.72 -11.03 2.44
C LEU A 59 -12.31 -11.43 2.89
N MET A 60 -12.16 -11.88 4.13
CA MET A 60 -10.90 -12.37 4.67
C MET A 60 -10.33 -13.53 3.81
N GLN A 61 -11.13 -14.57 3.59
CA GLN A 61 -10.69 -15.74 2.84
C GLN A 61 -10.23 -15.39 1.43
N GLN A 62 -11.01 -14.60 0.69
CA GLN A 62 -10.66 -14.21 -0.67
C GLN A 62 -9.42 -13.28 -0.70
N SER A 63 -9.21 -12.47 0.32
CA SER A 63 -7.98 -11.68 0.43
C SER A 63 -6.76 -12.59 0.63
N PHE A 64 -6.85 -13.61 1.50
CA PHE A 64 -5.79 -14.61 1.64
C PHE A 64 -5.57 -15.44 0.37
N ASP A 65 -6.64 -15.79 -0.37
CA ASP A 65 -6.52 -16.46 -1.65
C ASP A 65 -5.72 -15.63 -2.66
N MET A 66 -5.96 -14.29 -2.71
CA MET A 66 -5.17 -13.38 -3.53
C MET A 66 -3.72 -13.27 -3.04
N MET A 67 -3.50 -13.19 -1.73
CA MET A 67 -2.14 -13.18 -1.16
C MET A 67 -1.38 -14.46 -1.53
N ASN A 68 -2.03 -15.62 -1.48
CA ASN A 68 -1.44 -16.89 -1.88
C ASN A 68 -1.13 -16.92 -3.38
N LYS A 69 -2.10 -16.53 -4.21
CA LYS A 69 -1.98 -16.51 -5.68
C LYS A 69 -0.80 -15.67 -6.15
N TYR A 70 -0.58 -14.53 -5.53
CA TYR A 70 0.45 -13.57 -5.93
C TYR A 70 1.71 -13.61 -5.06
N HIS A 71 1.84 -14.61 -4.19
CA HIS A 71 3.00 -14.77 -3.30
C HIS A 71 3.26 -13.49 -2.46
N ILE A 72 2.20 -12.93 -1.88
CA ILE A 72 2.34 -11.85 -0.90
C ILE A 72 2.81 -12.47 0.41
N VAL A 73 4.06 -12.22 0.77
CA VAL A 73 4.74 -12.84 1.91
C VAL A 73 4.66 -12.02 3.19
N LYS A 74 4.37 -10.72 3.06
CA LYS A 74 4.10 -9.80 4.18
C LYS A 74 3.03 -8.80 3.75
N ALA A 75 2.19 -8.39 4.71
CA ALA A 75 1.25 -7.30 4.53
C ALA A 75 1.13 -6.47 5.81
N ILE A 76 1.11 -5.14 5.65
CA ILE A 76 0.68 -4.22 6.71
C ILE A 76 -0.83 -4.17 6.66
N VAL A 77 -1.49 -4.57 7.76
CA VAL A 77 -2.94 -4.69 7.81
C VAL A 77 -3.52 -3.75 8.85
N SER A 78 -4.39 -2.84 8.40
CA SER A 78 -5.10 -1.88 9.25
C SER A 78 -6.62 -2.10 9.21
N GLY A 79 -7.38 -1.30 9.98
CA GLY A 79 -8.82 -1.40 10.05
C GLY A 79 -9.36 -1.71 11.45
N ASP A 80 -10.45 -2.47 11.54
CA ASP A 80 -11.05 -2.87 12.82
C ASP A 80 -10.10 -3.81 13.60
N ILE A 81 -9.78 -3.42 14.84
CA ILE A 81 -8.80 -4.15 15.66
C ILE A 81 -9.19 -5.62 15.88
N LYS A 82 -10.49 -5.92 16.02
CA LYS A 82 -10.98 -7.29 16.21
C LYS A 82 -10.83 -8.10 14.91
N MET A 83 -11.02 -7.43 13.79
CA MET A 83 -10.81 -8.07 12.48
C MET A 83 -9.34 -8.30 12.22
N ILE A 84 -8.45 -7.36 12.54
CA ILE A 84 -6.99 -7.56 12.47
C ILE A 84 -6.59 -8.78 13.31
N GLN A 85 -7.05 -8.89 14.55
CA GLN A 85 -6.77 -10.04 15.42
C GLN A 85 -7.31 -11.35 14.82
N LYS A 86 -8.52 -11.34 14.25
CA LYS A 86 -9.09 -12.50 13.56
C LYS A 86 -8.27 -12.91 12.34
N TRP A 87 -7.82 -11.96 11.55
CA TRP A 87 -6.96 -12.22 10.39
C TRP A 87 -5.60 -12.78 10.85
N GLN A 88 -4.99 -12.19 11.88
CA GLN A 88 -3.73 -12.69 12.44
C GLN A 88 -3.84 -14.10 13.03
N ALA A 89 -4.98 -14.45 13.62
CA ALA A 89 -5.22 -15.82 14.09
C ALA A 89 -5.18 -16.86 12.95
N ASN A 90 -5.48 -16.44 11.71
CA ASN A 90 -5.37 -17.30 10.53
C ASN A 90 -3.96 -17.28 9.91
N ASP A 91 -3.24 -16.16 10.00
CA ASP A 91 -1.92 -16.02 9.39
C ASP A 91 -1.07 -14.94 10.10
N SER A 92 -0.59 -15.25 11.29
CA SER A 92 0.28 -14.33 12.04
C SER A 92 1.65 -14.12 11.40
N GLY A 93 2.10 -15.06 10.58
CA GLY A 93 3.41 -15.04 9.97
C GLY A 93 3.57 -13.96 8.90
N ARG A 94 2.49 -13.64 8.19
CA ARG A 94 2.52 -12.66 7.10
C ARG A 94 2.03 -11.28 7.50
N LEU A 95 1.16 -11.15 8.50
CA LEU A 95 0.47 -9.90 8.81
C LEU A 95 1.19 -9.08 9.90
N LEU A 96 1.53 -7.84 9.57
CA LEU A 96 1.99 -6.83 10.51
C LEU A 96 0.80 -5.95 10.89
N PRO A 97 0.39 -5.92 12.17
CA PRO A 97 -0.79 -5.16 12.59
C PRO A 97 -0.52 -3.66 12.54
N GLY A 98 -1.39 -2.95 11.82
CA GLY A 98 -1.46 -1.52 11.75
C GLY A 98 -2.48 -0.95 12.74
N TYR A 99 -2.46 0.36 12.90
CA TYR A 99 -3.44 1.12 13.65
C TYR A 99 -3.99 2.26 12.82
N GLU A 100 -5.23 2.12 12.37
CA GLU A 100 -5.96 3.13 11.60
C GLU A 100 -6.67 4.10 12.54
N THR A 101 -6.70 5.39 12.18
CA THR A 101 -7.49 6.39 12.86
C THR A 101 -7.94 7.52 11.95
N TRP A 102 -9.14 8.01 12.24
CA TRP A 102 -9.79 9.16 11.59
C TRP A 102 -9.86 10.37 12.52
N GLU A 103 -9.65 10.16 13.81
CA GLU A 103 -9.87 11.14 14.87
C GLU A 103 -8.56 11.59 15.51
N PRO A 104 -8.54 12.79 16.08
CA PRO A 104 -7.41 13.26 16.88
C PRO A 104 -7.25 12.43 18.16
N PHE A 105 -6.06 12.47 18.71
CA PHE A 105 -5.68 11.66 19.85
C PHE A 105 -5.90 12.41 21.17
N THR A 106 -6.64 11.78 22.08
CA THR A 106 -6.64 12.22 23.49
C THR A 106 -5.43 11.62 24.23
N PRO A 107 -5.04 12.19 25.40
CA PRO A 107 -3.97 11.62 26.22
C PRO A 107 -4.21 10.14 26.57
N GLU A 108 -5.46 9.74 26.81
CA GLU A 108 -5.83 8.35 27.11
C GLU A 108 -5.68 7.44 25.90
N HIS A 109 -5.97 7.94 24.69
CA HIS A 109 -5.73 7.21 23.45
C HIS A 109 -4.23 6.96 23.25
N ILE A 110 -3.41 7.97 23.43
CA ILE A 110 -1.94 7.85 23.33
C ILE A 110 -1.40 6.86 24.36
N ALA A 111 -1.90 6.90 25.61
CA ALA A 111 -1.47 5.96 26.66
C ALA A 111 -1.81 4.50 26.29
N ARG A 112 -3.02 4.24 25.79
CA ARG A 112 -3.43 2.91 25.30
C ARG A 112 -2.62 2.47 24.08
N LEU A 113 -2.39 3.37 23.13
CA LEU A 113 -1.62 3.08 21.93
C LEU A 113 -0.16 2.73 22.27
N ARG A 114 0.43 3.43 23.22
CA ARG A 114 1.77 3.12 23.75
C ARG A 114 1.84 1.69 24.32
N GLN A 115 0.80 1.25 25.06
CA GLN A 115 0.75 -0.12 25.56
C GLN A 115 0.64 -1.15 24.42
N LYS A 116 -0.19 -0.88 23.41
CA LYS A 116 -0.36 -1.76 22.24
C LYS A 116 0.93 -1.87 21.40
N ILE A 117 1.68 -0.79 21.27
CA ILE A 117 3.00 -0.80 20.63
C ILE A 117 3.97 -1.67 21.44
N LYS A 118 4.03 -1.49 22.74
CA LYS A 118 4.92 -2.26 23.62
C LYS A 118 4.58 -3.74 23.66
N SER A 119 3.30 -4.12 23.57
CA SER A 119 2.87 -5.53 23.51
C SER A 119 3.06 -6.16 22.11
N GLY A 120 3.35 -5.36 21.07
CA GLY A 120 3.44 -5.81 19.68
C GLY A 120 2.08 -5.99 18.99
N GLU A 121 0.98 -5.58 19.64
CA GLU A 121 -0.35 -5.55 19.02
C GLU A 121 -0.46 -4.50 17.91
N VAL A 122 0.42 -3.49 17.92
CA VAL A 122 0.55 -2.46 16.88
C VAL A 122 2.02 -2.36 16.50
N LYS A 123 2.31 -2.47 15.22
CA LYS A 123 3.67 -2.38 14.64
C LYS A 123 3.83 -1.25 13.63
N VAL A 124 2.72 -0.71 13.15
CA VAL A 124 2.67 0.39 12.19
C VAL A 124 1.49 1.29 12.55
N LEU A 125 1.68 2.60 12.50
CA LEU A 125 0.59 3.57 12.65
C LEU A 125 0.07 3.91 11.26
N ALA A 126 -0.87 3.13 10.76
CA ALA A 126 -1.47 3.25 9.44
C ALA A 126 -2.87 2.61 9.42
N GLU A 127 -3.80 3.24 8.82
CA GLU A 127 -3.81 4.44 8.02
C GLU A 127 -4.20 5.66 8.89
N ILE A 128 -3.43 6.76 8.83
CA ILE A 128 -3.78 8.00 9.52
C ILE A 128 -4.56 8.87 8.54
N VAL A 129 -5.88 8.99 8.72
CA VAL A 129 -6.85 9.55 7.75
C VAL A 129 -7.48 10.85 8.25
N THR A 130 -6.81 11.57 9.11
CA THR A 130 -7.39 12.71 9.86
C THR A 130 -7.77 13.90 9.00
N GLN A 131 -7.24 14.04 7.76
CA GLN A 131 -7.65 15.11 6.86
C GLN A 131 -9.14 15.05 6.46
N TYR A 132 -9.80 13.90 6.57
CA TYR A 132 -11.24 13.77 6.35
C TYR A 132 -12.05 14.46 7.46
N GLU A 133 -11.45 14.62 8.62
CA GLU A 133 -12.02 15.34 9.75
C GLU A 133 -11.51 16.80 9.88
N GLY A 134 -10.83 17.31 8.84
CA GLY A 134 -10.36 18.69 8.77
C GLY A 134 -9.03 18.93 9.47
N ILE A 135 -8.25 17.86 9.77
CA ILE A 135 -6.97 17.90 10.46
C ILE A 135 -5.86 17.58 9.47
N GLY A 136 -5.00 18.55 9.20
CA GLY A 136 -3.88 18.40 8.26
C GLY A 136 -2.72 17.59 8.86
N ALA A 137 -1.82 17.15 7.99
CA ALA A 137 -0.74 16.23 8.36
C ALA A 137 0.23 16.76 9.42
N SER A 138 0.39 18.07 9.59
CA SER A 138 1.23 18.68 10.65
C SER A 138 0.42 19.40 11.73
N ASP A 139 -0.88 19.12 11.82
CA ASP A 139 -1.71 19.70 12.87
C ASP A 139 -1.19 19.30 14.26
N SER A 140 -1.26 20.21 15.20
CA SER A 140 -0.82 20.00 16.59
C SER A 140 -1.55 18.84 17.29
N ALA A 141 -2.76 18.50 16.83
CA ALA A 141 -3.52 17.33 17.30
C ALA A 141 -2.83 15.98 16.99
N LEU A 142 -1.92 15.94 16.01
CA LEU A 142 -1.14 14.76 15.66
C LEU A 142 0.23 14.69 16.33
N GLU A 143 0.68 15.77 16.98
CA GLU A 143 1.98 15.84 17.64
C GLU A 143 2.25 14.70 18.63
N PRO A 144 1.30 14.33 19.52
CA PRO A 144 1.50 13.21 20.43
C PRO A 144 1.69 11.87 19.73
N LEU A 145 1.07 11.68 18.54
CA LEU A 145 1.22 10.48 17.72
C LEU A 145 2.64 10.40 17.13
N TYR A 146 3.11 11.50 16.54
CA TYR A 146 4.44 11.54 15.92
C TYR A 146 5.56 11.38 16.94
N ALA A 147 5.44 12.04 18.10
CA ALA A 147 6.36 11.84 19.21
C ALA A 147 6.41 10.38 19.69
N LEU A 148 5.24 9.74 19.84
CA LEU A 148 5.14 8.32 20.21
C LEU A 148 5.77 7.41 19.14
N ALA A 149 5.53 7.69 17.86
CA ALA A 149 6.07 6.93 16.74
C ALA A 149 7.60 7.04 16.67
N GLU A 150 8.14 8.26 16.78
CA GLU A 150 9.58 8.50 16.75
C GLU A 150 10.29 7.86 17.96
N GLU A 151 9.72 8.00 19.18
CA GLU A 151 10.25 7.41 20.41
C GLU A 151 10.40 5.88 20.32
N ASN A 152 9.45 5.21 19.65
CA ASN A 152 9.41 3.75 19.58
C ASN A 152 9.88 3.20 18.22
N ASP A 153 10.38 4.04 17.34
CA ASP A 153 10.79 3.70 15.96
C ASP A 153 9.67 2.96 15.18
N ILE A 154 8.42 3.42 15.33
CA ILE A 154 7.25 2.84 14.67
C ILE A 154 6.99 3.61 13.37
N PRO A 155 6.85 2.93 12.20
CA PRO A 155 6.52 3.60 10.95
C PRO A 155 5.11 4.20 10.97
N VAL A 156 4.96 5.35 10.29
CA VAL A 156 3.69 6.05 10.12
C VAL A 156 3.31 6.07 8.65
N GLY A 157 2.14 5.51 8.32
CA GLY A 157 1.48 5.66 7.03
C GLY A 157 0.40 6.74 7.14
N ILE A 158 0.60 7.85 6.44
CA ILE A 158 -0.34 8.96 6.47
C ILE A 158 -1.05 9.11 5.13
N HIS A 159 -2.37 9.16 5.19
CA HIS A 159 -3.21 9.40 4.02
C HIS A 159 -2.99 10.83 3.52
N VAL A 160 -2.50 10.96 2.31
CA VAL A 160 -2.30 12.22 1.59
C VAL A 160 -2.90 12.07 0.19
N GLY A 161 -3.52 13.10 -0.30
CA GLY A 161 -4.35 13.04 -1.48
C GLY A 161 -5.84 13.12 -1.13
N PRO A 162 -6.71 13.41 -2.09
CA PRO A 162 -8.14 13.42 -1.87
C PRO A 162 -8.65 11.99 -1.60
N GLY A 163 -9.71 11.87 -0.85
CA GLY A 163 -10.42 10.61 -0.73
C GLY A 163 -11.18 10.22 -2.01
N PRO A 164 -12.10 9.26 -1.92
CA PRO A 164 -12.87 8.83 -3.06
C PRO A 164 -13.66 9.97 -3.70
N SER A 165 -14.04 9.80 -4.97
CA SER A 165 -14.85 10.78 -5.68
C SER A 165 -16.10 11.12 -4.86
N GLY A 166 -16.38 12.41 -4.69
CA GLY A 166 -17.49 12.89 -3.88
C GLY A 166 -17.23 13.02 -2.38
N ILE A 167 -16.02 12.80 -1.89
CA ILE A 167 -15.66 12.90 -0.46
C ILE A 167 -16.13 14.19 0.23
N ALA A 168 -16.45 15.23 -0.55
CA ALA A 168 -16.94 16.52 -0.04
C ALA A 168 -18.27 16.42 0.74
N PHE A 169 -18.96 15.26 0.74
CA PHE A 169 -20.08 15.00 1.67
C PHE A 169 -19.62 15.03 3.14
N ARG A 170 -18.38 14.76 3.42
CA ARG A 170 -17.77 14.99 4.73
C ARG A 170 -17.54 16.48 4.91
N THR A 171 -18.35 17.11 5.76
CA THR A 171 -18.43 18.57 5.88
C THR A 171 -17.13 19.23 6.35
N LYS A 172 -16.28 18.50 7.05
CA LYS A 172 -14.97 18.96 7.52
C LYS A 172 -13.85 18.80 6.48
N TYR A 173 -14.03 17.92 5.48
CA TYR A 173 -13.02 17.69 4.45
C TYR A 173 -12.67 18.96 3.68
N ARG A 174 -11.40 19.14 3.42
CA ARG A 174 -10.87 20.21 2.56
C ARG A 174 -9.73 19.68 1.71
N SER A 175 -9.83 19.73 0.38
CA SER A 175 -8.82 19.23 -0.54
C SER A 175 -7.43 19.82 -0.30
N ARG A 176 -7.32 21.07 0.17
CA ARG A 176 -6.01 21.67 0.52
C ARG A 176 -5.29 20.94 1.66
N LEU A 177 -6.03 20.22 2.54
CA LEU A 177 -5.45 19.41 3.62
C LEU A 177 -4.86 18.08 3.13
N SER A 178 -5.05 17.78 1.86
CA SER A 178 -4.51 16.59 1.20
C SER A 178 -3.18 16.84 0.50
N SER A 179 -2.59 18.06 0.60
CA SER A 179 -1.27 18.33 0.02
C SER A 179 -0.16 17.65 0.84
N PRO A 180 0.80 16.98 0.18
CA PRO A 180 1.97 16.41 0.86
C PRO A 180 2.85 17.46 1.53
N LEU A 181 2.84 18.72 1.08
CA LEU A 181 3.58 19.81 1.70
C LEU A 181 3.15 20.06 3.18
N LEU A 182 1.92 19.72 3.52
CA LEU A 182 1.45 19.85 4.91
C LEU A 182 2.11 18.86 5.88
N LEU A 183 2.89 17.91 5.39
CA LEU A 183 3.66 17.00 6.25
C LEU A 183 4.99 17.62 6.70
N GLU A 184 5.45 18.67 6.04
CA GLU A 184 6.79 19.24 6.20
C GLU A 184 7.13 19.59 7.65
N GLU A 185 6.25 20.32 8.33
CA GLU A 185 6.48 20.75 9.72
C GLU A 185 6.57 19.56 10.70
N ALA A 186 5.85 18.47 10.44
CA ALA A 186 5.98 17.25 11.24
C ALA A 186 7.35 16.60 11.04
N LEU A 187 7.85 16.53 9.81
CA LEU A 187 9.17 15.97 9.50
C LEU A 187 10.32 16.83 10.05
N VAL A 188 10.13 18.15 10.11
CA VAL A 188 11.11 19.07 10.74
C VAL A 188 11.18 18.85 12.25
N ARG A 189 10.03 18.70 12.92
CA ARG A 189 9.99 18.46 14.37
C ARG A 189 10.44 17.05 14.76
N HIS A 190 10.20 16.07 13.88
CA HIS A 190 10.49 14.64 14.10
C HIS A 190 11.44 14.08 13.03
N PRO A 191 12.72 14.47 13.02
CA PRO A 191 13.65 14.11 11.94
C PRO A 191 14.01 12.63 11.86
N LYS A 192 13.72 11.84 12.90
CA LYS A 192 13.93 10.39 12.92
C LYS A 192 12.66 9.61 12.58
N LEU A 193 11.53 10.28 12.42
CA LEU A 193 10.26 9.64 12.13
C LEU A 193 10.31 8.95 10.77
N ARG A 194 9.93 7.68 10.73
CA ARG A 194 9.77 6.93 9.48
C ARG A 194 8.36 7.11 8.95
N VAL A 195 8.22 7.85 7.85
CA VAL A 195 6.92 8.15 7.25
C VAL A 195 6.84 7.62 5.83
N TYR A 196 5.70 7.06 5.47
CA TYR A 196 5.32 6.89 4.09
C TYR A 196 3.99 7.58 3.81
N VAL A 197 3.97 8.30 2.68
CA VAL A 197 2.77 8.98 2.18
C VAL A 197 1.95 7.96 1.41
N MET A 198 0.76 7.68 1.91
CA MET A 198 -0.16 6.74 1.28
C MET A 198 -0.76 7.36 0.01
N HIS A 199 -1.05 6.53 -1.00
CA HIS A 199 -1.53 6.93 -2.33
C HIS A 199 -0.58 7.88 -3.08
N ALA A 200 0.71 7.89 -2.70
CA ALA A 200 1.74 8.76 -3.25
C ALA A 200 1.34 10.26 -3.33
N GLY A 201 0.35 10.68 -2.55
CA GLY A 201 -0.16 12.07 -2.59
C GLY A 201 -0.87 12.46 -3.89
N TRP A 202 -1.31 11.48 -4.71
CA TRP A 202 -2.04 11.79 -5.95
C TRP A 202 -3.25 12.70 -5.66
N PRO A 203 -3.55 13.71 -6.48
CA PRO A 203 -2.90 14.11 -7.74
C PRO A 203 -1.83 15.22 -7.59
N MET A 204 -1.37 15.53 -6.37
CA MET A 204 -0.43 16.63 -6.06
C MET A 204 1.02 16.23 -6.42
N LEU A 205 1.26 15.95 -7.71
CA LEU A 205 2.51 15.36 -8.21
C LEU A 205 3.74 16.21 -7.93
N ASP A 206 3.71 17.51 -8.24
CA ASP A 206 4.87 18.39 -8.06
C ASP A 206 5.18 18.63 -6.59
N ASP A 207 4.16 18.75 -5.73
CA ASP A 207 4.32 18.82 -4.29
C ASP A 207 4.98 17.52 -3.75
N MET A 208 4.55 16.36 -4.25
CA MET A 208 5.14 15.08 -3.84
C MET A 208 6.59 14.94 -4.30
N VAL A 209 6.90 15.37 -5.52
CA VAL A 209 8.28 15.42 -6.04
C VAL A 209 9.16 16.32 -5.16
N ALA A 210 8.66 17.50 -4.77
CA ALA A 210 9.38 18.42 -3.89
C ALA A 210 9.65 17.78 -2.52
N MET A 211 8.65 17.13 -1.92
CA MET A 211 8.79 16.45 -0.62
C MET A 211 9.76 15.27 -0.68
N LEU A 212 9.68 14.44 -1.72
CA LEU A 212 10.64 13.35 -1.92
C LEU A 212 12.06 13.85 -2.18
N TYR A 213 12.22 15.00 -2.81
CA TYR A 213 13.53 15.60 -3.03
C TYR A 213 14.13 16.13 -1.73
N ALA A 214 13.34 16.87 -0.94
CA ALA A 214 13.78 17.51 0.30
C ALA A 214 14.01 16.51 1.44
N TYR A 215 13.19 15.45 1.53
CA TYR A 215 13.19 14.50 2.65
C TYR A 215 13.59 13.09 2.20
N PRO A 216 14.88 12.72 2.25
CA PRO A 216 15.41 11.46 1.70
C PRO A 216 14.87 10.20 2.39
N ASN A 217 14.37 10.33 3.62
CA ASN A 217 13.78 9.23 4.39
C ASN A 217 12.26 9.07 4.18
N LEU A 218 11.64 9.95 3.38
CA LEU A 218 10.22 9.87 3.04
C LEU A 218 10.01 8.82 1.94
N TYR A 219 9.03 7.95 2.14
CA TYR A 219 8.60 6.95 1.19
C TYR A 219 7.15 7.20 0.77
N VAL A 220 6.68 6.52 -0.25
CA VAL A 220 5.28 6.55 -0.69
C VAL A 220 4.79 5.13 -0.98
N ASP A 221 3.50 4.87 -0.80
CA ASP A 221 2.84 3.76 -1.46
C ASP A 221 2.00 4.24 -2.66
N ILE A 222 1.62 3.33 -3.52
CA ILE A 222 0.81 3.61 -4.71
C ILE A 222 -0.56 2.93 -4.65
N ALA A 223 -0.97 2.54 -3.45
CA ALA A 223 -2.21 1.86 -3.18
C ALA A 223 -3.43 2.65 -3.69
N VAL A 224 -4.47 1.98 -4.02
CA VAL A 224 -5.73 2.43 -4.64
C VAL A 224 -5.55 3.10 -6.01
N ILE A 225 -4.60 4.00 -6.18
CA ILE A 225 -4.42 4.71 -7.46
C ILE A 225 -3.98 3.79 -8.61
N ASP A 226 -3.35 2.66 -8.29
CA ASP A 226 -2.87 1.66 -9.25
C ASP A 226 -3.99 0.81 -9.89
N TRP A 227 -5.20 0.80 -9.28
CA TRP A 227 -6.36 0.09 -9.84
C TRP A 227 -7.63 0.94 -9.95
N TYR A 228 -7.72 2.04 -9.20
CA TYR A 228 -8.96 2.84 -9.14
C TYR A 228 -9.03 3.91 -10.22
N ILE A 229 -7.98 4.72 -10.40
CA ILE A 229 -7.95 5.78 -11.40
C ILE A 229 -7.67 5.23 -12.82
N PRO A 230 -7.91 6.01 -13.89
CA PRO A 230 -7.55 5.58 -15.25
C PRO A 230 -6.08 5.19 -15.34
N LYS A 231 -5.81 4.04 -15.95
CA LYS A 231 -4.45 3.47 -16.05
C LYS A 231 -3.44 4.43 -16.69
N ALA A 232 -3.85 5.23 -17.66
CA ALA A 232 -2.99 6.22 -18.30
C ALA A 232 -2.57 7.33 -17.31
N GLU A 233 -3.49 7.77 -16.46
CA GLU A 233 -3.23 8.76 -15.41
C GLU A 233 -2.27 8.20 -14.35
N PHE A 234 -2.52 6.99 -13.88
CA PHE A 234 -1.61 6.31 -12.96
C PHE A 234 -0.20 6.16 -13.54
N TYR A 235 -0.09 5.74 -14.81
CA TYR A 235 1.20 5.59 -15.47
C TYR A 235 1.94 6.91 -15.67
N PHE A 236 1.22 7.98 -15.98
CA PHE A 236 1.80 9.33 -16.04
C PHE A 236 2.38 9.71 -14.67
N TYR A 237 1.61 9.53 -13.61
CA TYR A 237 2.02 9.85 -12.24
C TYR A 237 3.24 9.03 -11.80
N LEU A 238 3.14 7.71 -11.90
CA LEU A 238 4.22 6.80 -11.52
C LEU A 238 5.49 7.06 -12.32
N LYS A 239 5.37 7.20 -13.64
CA LYS A 239 6.51 7.47 -14.51
C LYS A 239 7.24 8.76 -14.13
N ARG A 240 6.51 9.82 -13.79
CA ARG A 240 7.12 11.09 -13.36
C ARG A 240 7.91 10.94 -12.06
N LEU A 241 7.44 10.15 -11.09
CA LEU A 241 8.18 9.84 -9.86
C LEU A 241 9.45 9.03 -10.16
N ILE A 242 9.36 8.05 -11.08
CA ILE A 242 10.49 7.23 -11.51
C ILE A 242 11.54 8.09 -12.23
N ASP A 243 11.12 8.92 -13.19
CA ASP A 243 12.00 9.79 -13.96
C ASP A 243 12.68 10.87 -13.09
N ALA A 244 12.04 11.25 -11.99
CA ALA A 244 12.62 12.12 -10.97
C ALA A 244 13.67 11.43 -10.06
N GLY A 245 13.87 10.10 -10.22
CA GLY A 245 14.90 9.35 -9.49
C GLY A 245 14.41 8.70 -8.20
N PHE A 246 13.11 8.63 -7.94
CA PHE A 246 12.56 8.14 -6.67
C PHE A 246 12.12 6.67 -6.67
N SER A 247 12.51 5.89 -7.68
CA SER A 247 12.13 4.47 -7.81
C SER A 247 12.41 3.62 -6.57
N ASN A 248 13.45 3.98 -5.82
CA ASN A 248 13.87 3.26 -4.61
C ASN A 248 13.08 3.63 -3.34
N ARG A 249 12.01 4.44 -3.45
CA ARG A 249 11.17 4.89 -2.33
C ARG A 249 9.67 4.70 -2.57
N ILE A 250 9.30 4.04 -3.66
CA ILE A 250 7.92 3.71 -4.01
C ILE A 250 7.64 2.29 -3.58
N MET A 251 6.57 2.06 -2.81
CA MET A 251 6.18 0.75 -2.29
C MET A 251 4.83 0.33 -2.88
N PHE A 252 4.64 -0.97 -3.06
CA PHE A 252 3.38 -1.56 -3.44
C PHE A 252 2.42 -1.60 -2.26
N GLY A 253 1.18 -1.19 -2.48
CA GLY A 253 0.04 -1.40 -1.61
C GLY A 253 -1.20 -1.66 -2.46
N SER A 254 -2.14 -2.46 -1.98
CA SER A 254 -3.36 -2.77 -2.73
C SER A 254 -4.55 -1.91 -2.33
N ASP A 255 -4.64 -1.54 -1.06
CA ASP A 255 -5.82 -0.88 -0.49
C ASP A 255 -7.13 -1.59 -0.94
N GLN A 256 -7.18 -2.90 -0.70
CA GLN A 256 -8.26 -3.74 -1.21
C GLN A 256 -9.61 -3.48 -0.52
N MET A 257 -9.62 -2.87 0.65
CA MET A 257 -10.83 -2.53 1.43
C MET A 257 -11.91 -3.64 1.43
N GLN A 258 -12.87 -3.58 0.51
CA GLN A 258 -13.98 -4.51 0.38
C GLN A 258 -13.88 -5.41 -0.87
N TRP A 259 -12.80 -5.28 -1.67
CA TRP A 259 -12.68 -5.90 -2.99
C TRP A 259 -11.35 -6.65 -3.15
N PRO A 260 -11.27 -7.92 -2.73
CA PRO A 260 -10.04 -8.72 -2.86
C PRO A 260 -9.45 -8.76 -4.28
N GLN A 261 -10.30 -8.60 -5.31
CA GLN A 261 -9.87 -8.58 -6.72
C GLN A 261 -9.02 -7.35 -7.06
N SER A 262 -9.08 -6.27 -6.27
CA SER A 262 -8.23 -5.10 -6.47
C SER A 262 -6.75 -5.42 -6.29
N ILE A 263 -6.39 -6.39 -5.42
CA ILE A 263 -5.02 -6.92 -5.29
C ILE A 263 -4.48 -7.40 -6.63
N SER A 264 -5.30 -8.20 -7.36
CA SER A 264 -4.94 -8.68 -8.69
C SER A 264 -4.75 -7.53 -9.68
N ALA A 265 -5.71 -6.60 -9.71
CA ALA A 265 -5.69 -5.47 -10.64
C ALA A 265 -4.48 -4.54 -10.38
N ALA A 266 -4.17 -4.26 -9.13
CA ALA A 266 -3.01 -3.47 -8.72
C ALA A 266 -1.69 -4.12 -9.20
N ILE A 267 -1.50 -5.40 -8.90
CA ILE A 267 -0.29 -6.14 -9.31
C ILE A 267 -0.16 -6.18 -10.84
N GLU A 268 -1.25 -6.53 -11.56
CA GLU A 268 -1.25 -6.62 -13.02
C GLU A 268 -0.98 -5.26 -13.68
N THR A 269 -1.44 -4.16 -13.08
CA THR A 269 -1.16 -2.80 -13.55
C THR A 269 0.33 -2.51 -13.49
N ILE A 270 1.00 -2.81 -12.38
CA ILE A 270 2.44 -2.59 -12.23
C ILE A 270 3.24 -3.55 -13.12
N GLN A 271 2.86 -4.83 -13.17
CA GLN A 271 3.52 -5.83 -14.02
C GLN A 271 3.48 -5.45 -15.50
N SER A 272 2.35 -4.90 -15.97
CA SER A 272 2.16 -4.48 -17.36
C SER A 272 2.75 -3.10 -17.69
N ALA A 273 3.33 -2.38 -16.73
CA ALA A 273 4.01 -1.10 -16.96
C ALA A 273 5.32 -1.30 -17.73
N GLY A 274 5.26 -1.12 -19.04
CA GLY A 274 6.40 -1.35 -19.94
C GLY A 274 7.55 -0.34 -19.78
N PHE A 275 7.32 0.79 -19.13
CA PHE A 275 8.36 1.79 -18.82
C PHE A 275 9.18 1.44 -17.56
N LEU A 276 8.74 0.46 -16.76
CA LEU A 276 9.48 0.00 -15.59
C LEU A 276 10.44 -1.12 -15.98
N THR A 277 11.69 -1.03 -15.53
CA THR A 277 12.64 -2.13 -15.58
C THR A 277 12.25 -3.25 -14.63
N LYS A 278 12.80 -4.45 -14.82
CA LYS A 278 12.60 -5.58 -13.88
C LYS A 278 13.03 -5.21 -12.46
N GLN A 279 14.15 -4.52 -12.31
CA GLN A 279 14.65 -4.09 -11.01
C GLN A 279 13.69 -3.10 -10.34
N GLN A 280 13.17 -2.11 -11.07
CA GLN A 280 12.20 -1.15 -10.53
C GLN A 280 10.91 -1.84 -10.07
N LYS A 281 10.39 -2.82 -10.84
CA LYS A 281 9.26 -3.63 -10.41
C LYS A 281 9.56 -4.40 -9.12
N ARG A 282 10.75 -5.01 -9.03
CA ARG A 282 11.20 -5.71 -7.82
C ARG A 282 11.33 -4.79 -6.63
N ASP A 283 11.84 -3.57 -6.84
CA ASP A 283 11.97 -2.56 -5.81
C ASP A 283 10.61 -2.13 -5.28
N ILE A 284 9.65 -1.85 -6.16
CA ILE A 284 8.28 -1.47 -5.81
C ILE A 284 7.57 -2.62 -5.06
N PHE A 285 7.65 -3.84 -5.57
CA PHE A 285 6.93 -4.97 -4.97
C PHE A 285 7.53 -5.48 -3.67
N TYR A 286 8.84 -5.27 -3.43
CA TYR A 286 9.47 -5.90 -2.27
C TYR A 286 10.59 -5.08 -1.62
N ASN A 287 11.65 -4.73 -2.37
CA ASN A 287 12.90 -4.27 -1.75
C ASN A 287 12.72 -2.97 -0.96
N ASN A 288 11.91 -2.03 -1.48
CA ASN A 288 11.67 -0.75 -0.83
C ASN A 288 10.92 -0.93 0.49
N ALA A 289 9.87 -1.76 0.49
CA ALA A 289 9.11 -2.08 1.69
C ALA A 289 9.95 -2.86 2.71
N ALA A 290 10.71 -3.87 2.28
CA ALA A 290 11.60 -4.63 3.14
C ALA A 290 12.61 -3.71 3.87
N ARG A 291 13.21 -2.76 3.14
CA ARG A 291 14.13 -1.77 3.69
C ARG A 291 13.42 -0.79 4.64
N PHE A 292 12.28 -0.22 4.23
CA PHE A 292 11.55 0.77 5.03
C PHE A 292 11.04 0.19 6.35
N PHE A 293 10.45 -1.00 6.31
CA PHE A 293 9.91 -1.67 7.50
C PHE A 293 10.96 -2.50 8.25
N ARG A 294 12.22 -2.54 7.77
CA ARG A 294 13.32 -3.32 8.36
C ARG A 294 12.94 -4.79 8.56
N LEU A 295 12.30 -5.36 7.53
CA LEU A 295 11.92 -6.76 7.55
C LEU A 295 13.15 -7.62 7.26
N ASP A 296 13.32 -8.71 8.03
CA ASP A 296 14.35 -9.68 7.76
C ASP A 296 14.15 -10.26 6.36
N THR A 297 15.04 -9.91 5.45
CA THR A 297 15.09 -10.54 4.14
C THR A 297 15.71 -11.90 4.32
N GLN A 298 14.89 -12.94 4.53
CA GLN A 298 15.40 -14.30 4.46
C GLN A 298 16.03 -14.50 3.08
N LYS A 299 17.33 -14.76 3.10
CA LYS A 299 18.13 -15.13 1.93
C LYS A 299 17.68 -16.47 1.39
#